data_e6f53947dd488e6abcb7305605c56ca8
#
_entry.id   e6f53947dd488e6abcb7305605c56ca8
#
_cell.length_a   1.000
_cell.length_b   1.000
_cell.length_c   1.000
_cell.angle_alpha   90.00
_cell.angle_beta   90.00
_cell.angle_gamma   90.00
#
_symmetry.space_group_name_H-M   'P 1'
#
loop_
_entity.id
_entity.type
_entity.pdbx_description
1 polymer ?
#
loop_
_entity_poly.entity_id
_entity_poly.type
_entity_poly.pdbx_seq_one_letter_code
_entity_poly.pdbx_strand_id
1 'polypeptide(L)'
;MQTLTDHEKKILELVKKHPEILVNPAEREKIAKANSMTEKTLRNRIADLKRYGLVDSKGVNIKRTSEKEGIDKTPTDDSVVQVLWNRRRFLLINFIAVSVLSVIVSLLLPVWYASSFTILPSSAGGDIFGTVGGGTGALSLIGLGNTSEETNNYISILNSRRLRERIIDEFNLRSLYGAEEIEDVLDQLEANTDIEVSDEGALMFVIYDRNSIRCKKMADLVLDELGKTSIDLKTKTGIRNQKFILARIESLESELRESENSLRDFTLKHNAYEFPIQLTESVGQLIGLEVKLAEAEIAYNVAESTLNKDSPSLRVFRLQKDELRTQLKELKTGWDEGSLFPNLSEAPDMLLAYARMKREIEINSAVLEFLYPQYEQARLQEARDEPSLQILDFPRVPQKKAKPQRALIVVGSVTFSFLLASFWVLLRNRVWLSAPIERKAGAA
;
A
#
# COMPACT_ATOMS: atom_id res chain seq x y z
N MET A 1 42.07 36.91 2.74
CA MET A 1 43.53 36.95 2.33
C MET A 1 43.55 36.65 0.84
N GLN A 2 44.15 37.56 0.05
CA GLN A 2 44.22 37.35 -1.41
C GLN A 2 45.37 36.36 -1.68
N THR A 3 45.08 35.23 -2.25
CA THR A 3 46.10 34.27 -2.77
C THR A 3 46.72 34.90 -4.01
N LEU A 4 48.06 34.92 -4.04
CA LEU A 4 48.80 35.40 -5.21
C LEU A 4 48.45 34.53 -6.42
N THR A 5 48.06 35.19 -7.50
CA THR A 5 47.83 34.51 -8.79
C THR A 5 49.16 33.95 -9.35
N ASP A 6 49.11 32.93 -10.20
CA ASP A 6 50.30 32.34 -10.81
C ASP A 6 51.13 33.38 -11.61
N HIS A 7 50.49 34.39 -12.15
CA HIS A 7 51.13 35.52 -12.76
C HIS A 7 51.93 36.41 -11.74
N GLU A 8 51.37 36.63 -10.58
CA GLU A 8 52.00 37.41 -9.52
C GLU A 8 53.19 36.67 -8.92
N LYS A 9 53.08 35.34 -8.77
CA LYS A 9 54.22 34.47 -8.33
C LYS A 9 55.37 34.54 -9.32
N LYS A 10 55.07 34.44 -10.62
CA LYS A 10 56.05 34.54 -11.71
C LYS A 10 56.78 35.92 -11.72
N ILE A 11 56.06 37.00 -11.47
CA ILE A 11 56.64 38.34 -11.38
C ILE A 11 57.47 38.50 -10.09
N LEU A 12 57.05 37.93 -8.99
CA LEU A 12 57.84 37.93 -7.75
C LEU A 12 59.18 37.17 -7.93
N GLU A 13 59.21 36.06 -8.67
CA GLU A 13 60.46 35.37 -9.04
C GLU A 13 61.33 36.23 -9.97
N LEU A 14 60.75 36.93 -10.92
CA LEU A 14 61.50 37.84 -11.81
C LEU A 14 62.14 38.99 -11.03
N VAL A 15 61.44 39.55 -10.04
CA VAL A 15 61.97 40.59 -9.14
C VAL A 15 63.11 40.04 -8.24
N LYS A 16 63.00 38.76 -7.82
CA LYS A 16 64.07 38.06 -7.06
C LYS A 16 65.33 37.89 -7.90
N LYS A 17 65.20 37.51 -9.18
CA LYS A 17 66.34 37.29 -10.10
C LYS A 17 66.97 38.59 -10.60
N HIS A 18 66.14 39.61 -10.82
CA HIS A 18 66.56 40.91 -11.41
C HIS A 18 66.02 42.06 -10.58
N PRO A 19 66.65 42.39 -9.43
CA PRO A 19 66.15 43.47 -8.57
C PRO A 19 66.23 44.87 -9.22
N GLU A 20 67.09 45.01 -10.25
CA GLU A 20 67.26 46.23 -11.04
C GLU A 20 65.98 46.67 -11.72
N ILE A 21 65.01 45.83 -12.01
CA ILE A 21 63.72 46.18 -12.60
C ILE A 21 62.82 47.05 -11.69
N LEU A 22 63.16 47.16 -10.42
CA LEU A 22 62.45 48.00 -9.47
C LEU A 22 62.78 49.52 -9.66
N VAL A 23 63.99 49.77 -10.13
CA VAL A 23 64.55 51.18 -10.23
C VAL A 23 64.78 51.60 -11.67
N ASN A 24 65.27 50.72 -12.56
CA ASN A 24 65.68 51.03 -13.91
C ASN A 24 64.57 50.75 -14.96
N PRO A 25 63.97 51.78 -15.63
CA PRO A 25 62.94 51.54 -16.64
C PRO A 25 63.42 50.79 -17.89
N ALA A 26 64.69 50.97 -18.31
CA ALA A 26 65.26 50.34 -19.51
C ALA A 26 65.46 48.84 -19.31
N GLU A 27 65.93 48.42 -18.16
CA GLU A 27 66.04 46.99 -17.82
C GLU A 27 64.66 46.32 -17.61
N ARG A 28 63.64 47.08 -17.12
CA ARG A 28 62.27 46.66 -17.00
C ARG A 28 61.67 46.35 -18.38
N GLU A 29 61.93 47.18 -19.38
CA GLU A 29 61.49 46.95 -20.74
C GLU A 29 62.12 45.68 -21.39
N LYS A 30 63.42 45.51 -21.22
CA LYS A 30 64.14 44.31 -21.74
C LYS A 30 63.57 43.05 -21.14
N ILE A 31 63.39 42.98 -19.82
CA ILE A 31 62.92 41.82 -19.13
C ILE A 31 61.44 41.54 -19.42
N ALA A 32 60.65 42.59 -19.60
CA ALA A 32 59.26 42.45 -20.02
C ALA A 32 59.14 41.81 -21.41
N LYS A 33 59.94 42.29 -22.38
CA LYS A 33 60.02 41.70 -23.74
C LYS A 33 60.51 40.25 -23.73
N ALA A 34 61.53 39.94 -22.93
CA ALA A 34 62.04 38.59 -22.77
C ALA A 34 61.00 37.56 -22.17
N ASN A 35 60.02 38.06 -21.44
CA ASN A 35 58.96 37.26 -20.83
C ASN A 35 57.61 37.42 -21.50
N SER A 36 57.55 37.91 -22.74
CA SER A 36 56.32 38.04 -23.55
C SER A 36 55.23 38.92 -22.89
N MET A 37 55.65 39.98 -22.18
CA MET A 37 54.74 40.94 -21.54
C MET A 37 55.15 42.39 -21.82
N THR A 38 54.19 43.32 -21.66
CA THR A 38 54.50 44.75 -21.87
C THR A 38 55.12 45.40 -20.60
N GLU A 39 55.98 46.40 -20.79
CA GLU A 39 56.59 47.14 -19.65
C GLU A 39 55.50 47.68 -18.71
N LYS A 40 54.41 48.20 -19.26
CA LYS A 40 53.26 48.71 -18.51
C LYS A 40 52.63 47.60 -17.61
N THR A 41 52.51 46.39 -18.12
CA THR A 41 51.99 45.25 -17.35
C THR A 41 52.90 44.88 -16.21
N LEU A 42 54.20 44.76 -16.49
CA LEU A 42 55.22 44.43 -15.46
C LEU A 42 55.27 45.53 -14.37
N ARG A 43 55.23 46.79 -14.75
CA ARG A 43 55.21 47.93 -13.81
C ARG A 43 53.96 47.89 -12.90
N ASN A 44 52.79 47.73 -13.46
CA ASN A 44 51.56 47.67 -12.68
C ASN A 44 51.58 46.52 -11.69
N ARG A 45 52.05 45.36 -12.08
CA ARG A 45 52.13 44.19 -11.20
C ARG A 45 53.19 44.33 -10.12
N ILE A 46 54.29 44.96 -10.42
CA ILE A 46 55.28 45.34 -9.39
C ILE A 46 54.66 46.32 -8.39
N ALA A 47 53.82 47.28 -8.85
CA ALA A 47 53.12 48.19 -7.97
C ALA A 47 52.12 47.47 -7.07
N ASP A 48 51.41 46.47 -7.58
CA ASP A 48 50.54 45.61 -6.79
C ASP A 48 51.30 44.81 -5.74
N LEU A 49 52.46 44.20 -6.10
CA LEU A 49 53.35 43.50 -5.16
C LEU A 49 53.91 44.40 -4.08
N LYS A 50 54.22 45.69 -4.42
CA LYS A 50 54.61 46.73 -3.44
C LYS A 50 53.42 47.03 -2.49
N ARG A 51 52.22 47.15 -3.01
CA ARG A 51 51.00 47.40 -2.23
C ARG A 51 50.73 46.27 -1.25
N TYR A 52 51.04 45.01 -1.65
CA TYR A 52 50.92 43.84 -0.77
C TYR A 52 52.11 43.72 0.22
N GLY A 53 53.05 44.61 0.13
CA GLY A 53 54.24 44.64 1.01
C GLY A 53 55.22 43.52 0.81
N LEU A 54 55.17 42.82 -0.34
CA LEU A 54 56.04 41.70 -0.71
C LEU A 54 57.32 42.16 -1.38
N VAL A 55 57.35 43.37 -1.92
CA VAL A 55 58.47 43.97 -2.60
C VAL A 55 58.67 45.40 -2.07
N ASP A 56 59.91 45.76 -1.74
CA ASP A 56 60.27 47.14 -1.35
C ASP A 56 61.26 47.74 -2.36
N SER A 57 61.64 48.99 -2.22
CA SER A 57 62.57 49.68 -3.11
C SER A 57 63.99 49.09 -3.17
N LYS A 58 64.32 48.19 -2.22
CA LYS A 58 65.60 47.46 -2.09
C LYS A 58 65.56 45.99 -2.49
N GLY A 59 64.40 45.46 -2.89
CA GLY A 59 64.23 44.05 -3.30
C GLY A 59 63.01 43.35 -2.68
N VAL A 60 62.98 42.02 -2.72
CA VAL A 60 61.90 41.21 -2.16
C VAL A 60 62.06 41.09 -0.63
N ASN A 61 61.01 41.40 0.09
CA ASN A 61 61.02 41.33 1.55
C ASN A 61 60.89 39.87 2.02
N ILE A 62 62.04 39.18 2.22
CA ILE A 62 62.12 37.76 2.54
C ILE A 62 61.44 37.43 3.86
N LYS A 63 61.43 38.34 4.85
CA LYS A 63 60.75 38.10 6.13
C LYS A 63 59.23 37.98 6.01
N ARG A 64 58.62 38.74 5.13
CA ARG A 64 57.14 38.61 4.89
C ARG A 64 56.78 37.44 3.96
N THR A 65 57.71 37.01 3.11
CA THR A 65 57.50 35.85 2.24
C THR A 65 57.63 34.54 3.03
N SER A 66 58.57 34.45 3.96
CA SER A 66 58.72 33.29 4.83
C SER A 66 57.70 33.22 5.95
N GLU A 67 57.20 34.36 6.47
CA GLU A 67 56.09 34.41 7.38
C GLU A 67 54.74 34.04 6.71
N LYS A 68 54.58 34.27 5.41
CA LYS A 68 53.33 33.85 4.67
C LYS A 68 53.39 32.43 4.17
N GLU A 69 54.54 31.80 4.00
CA GLU A 69 54.63 30.35 3.74
C GLU A 69 54.59 29.50 5.01
N GLY A 70 54.75 30.11 6.20
CA GLY A 70 54.79 29.41 7.49
C GLY A 70 53.55 29.59 8.37
N ILE A 71 52.58 30.44 8.00
CA ILE A 71 51.36 30.72 8.79
C ILE A 71 50.11 30.58 7.90
N ASP A 72 49.87 29.36 7.48
CA ASP A 72 48.51 28.91 7.17
C ASP A 72 48.32 27.47 7.65
N LYS A 73 48.68 27.20 8.87
CA LYS A 73 48.02 26.21 9.70
C LYS A 73 47.08 26.93 10.64
N THR A 74 46.00 27.46 10.08
CA THR A 74 44.80 27.69 10.88
C THR A 74 44.40 26.30 11.45
N PRO A 75 44.11 26.18 12.77
CA PRO A 75 43.74 24.93 13.38
C PRO A 75 42.29 24.50 13.00
N THR A 76 41.81 24.86 11.83
CA THR A 76 40.45 24.61 11.36
C THR A 76 40.35 23.72 10.13
N ASP A 77 41.46 23.16 9.64
CA ASP A 77 41.45 22.26 8.49
C ASP A 77 42.20 20.93 8.76
N ASP A 78 42.14 20.43 9.97
CA ASP A 78 42.27 19.00 10.13
C ASP A 78 41.02 18.39 9.45
N SER A 79 41.23 17.91 8.24
CA SER A 79 40.14 17.22 7.52
C SER A 79 39.57 16.18 8.48
N VAL A 80 38.23 16.06 8.52
CA VAL A 80 37.51 15.09 9.39
C VAL A 80 38.20 13.73 9.35
N VAL A 81 38.72 13.38 8.19
CA VAL A 81 39.53 12.16 7.95
C VAL A 81 40.81 12.12 8.80
N GLN A 82 41.50 13.23 8.98
CA GLN A 82 42.77 13.29 9.71
C GLN A 82 42.56 13.15 11.23
N VAL A 83 41.47 13.69 11.75
CA VAL A 83 41.05 13.53 13.15
C VAL A 83 40.65 12.08 13.42
N LEU A 84 39.91 11.44 12.53
CA LEU A 84 39.52 10.03 12.63
C LEU A 84 40.78 9.11 12.50
N TRP A 85 41.71 9.43 11.60
CA TRP A 85 42.93 8.67 11.38
C TRP A 85 43.87 8.69 12.60
N ASN A 86 43.95 9.82 13.30
CA ASN A 86 44.75 9.96 14.53
C ASN A 86 44.21 9.10 15.69
N ARG A 87 42.88 8.83 15.67
CA ARG A 87 42.18 7.98 16.67
C ARG A 87 41.86 6.57 16.14
N ARG A 88 42.49 6.12 15.04
CA ARG A 88 42.21 4.83 14.40
C ARG A 88 42.26 3.63 15.35
N ARG A 89 43.18 3.63 16.35
CA ARG A 89 43.26 2.55 17.34
C ARG A 89 41.99 2.45 18.19
N PHE A 90 41.44 3.56 18.62
CA PHE A 90 40.20 3.59 19.37
C PHE A 90 38.99 3.10 18.50
N LEU A 91 38.92 3.55 17.27
CA LEU A 91 37.88 3.12 16.33
C LEU A 91 37.98 1.63 16.01
N LEU A 92 39.22 1.10 15.82
CA LEU A 92 39.45 -0.33 15.58
C LEU A 92 39.09 -1.18 16.80
N ILE A 93 39.47 -0.76 18.01
CA ILE A 93 39.14 -1.49 19.25
C ILE A 93 37.59 -1.50 19.43
N ASN A 94 36.94 -0.37 19.24
CA ASN A 94 35.48 -0.29 19.29
C ASN A 94 34.82 -1.19 18.26
N PHE A 95 35.27 -1.15 17.00
CA PHE A 95 34.79 -2.00 15.92
C PHE A 95 34.91 -3.49 16.27
N ILE A 96 36.08 -3.94 16.75
CA ILE A 96 36.29 -5.33 17.13
C ILE A 96 35.43 -5.72 18.33
N ALA A 97 35.39 -4.88 19.37
CA ALA A 97 34.63 -5.15 20.57
C ALA A 97 33.11 -5.27 20.28
N VAL A 98 32.54 -4.34 19.51
CA VAL A 98 31.14 -4.38 19.13
C VAL A 98 30.84 -5.53 18.19
N SER A 99 31.72 -5.85 17.24
CA SER A 99 31.60 -7.02 16.36
C SER A 99 31.51 -8.32 17.15
N VAL A 100 32.46 -8.53 18.09
CA VAL A 100 32.47 -9.73 18.93
C VAL A 100 31.21 -9.80 19.81
N LEU A 101 30.83 -8.69 20.47
CA LEU A 101 29.67 -8.63 21.32
C LEU A 101 28.39 -8.88 20.51
N SER A 102 28.27 -8.27 19.33
CA SER A 102 27.10 -8.45 18.43
C SER A 102 26.97 -9.89 17.94
N VAL A 103 28.08 -10.55 17.61
CA VAL A 103 28.07 -11.97 17.24
C VAL A 103 27.63 -12.84 18.42
N ILE A 104 28.12 -12.60 19.63
CA ILE A 104 27.73 -13.35 20.83
C ILE A 104 26.22 -13.17 21.08
N VAL A 105 25.72 -11.93 21.10
CA VAL A 105 24.29 -11.63 21.28
C VAL A 105 23.45 -12.28 20.18
N SER A 106 23.87 -12.20 18.93
CA SER A 106 23.15 -12.79 17.77
C SER A 106 23.11 -14.34 17.85
N LEU A 107 24.10 -14.97 18.45
CA LEU A 107 24.12 -16.43 18.66
C LEU A 107 23.22 -16.87 19.81
N LEU A 108 23.04 -16.05 20.83
CA LEU A 108 22.16 -16.31 21.99
C LEU A 108 20.68 -16.13 21.66
N LEU A 109 20.34 -15.35 20.63
CA LEU A 109 18.96 -15.14 20.22
C LEU A 109 18.30 -16.45 19.75
N PRO A 110 17.04 -16.72 20.16
CA PRO A 110 16.32 -17.91 19.76
C PRO A 110 16.10 -17.92 18.23
N VAL A 111 16.18 -19.13 17.68
CA VAL A 111 15.98 -19.36 16.25
C VAL A 111 14.51 -19.59 15.95
N TRP A 112 14.00 -18.95 14.91
CA TRP A 112 12.66 -19.11 14.42
C TRP A 112 12.68 -19.67 13.01
N TYR A 113 11.74 -20.56 12.74
CA TYR A 113 11.48 -21.15 11.44
C TYR A 113 10.17 -20.57 10.89
N ALA A 114 10.07 -20.40 9.58
CA ALA A 114 8.88 -19.93 8.91
C ALA A 114 8.33 -21.03 8.01
N SER A 115 7.04 -21.31 8.11
CA SER A 115 6.32 -22.10 7.14
C SER A 115 5.23 -21.26 6.53
N SER A 116 5.05 -21.33 5.22
CA SER A 116 4.09 -20.52 4.48
C SER A 116 3.30 -21.38 3.51
N PHE A 117 2.12 -20.91 3.18
CA PHE A 117 1.36 -21.35 2.02
C PHE A 117 0.90 -20.13 1.22
N THR A 118 0.67 -20.34 -0.07
CA THR A 118 0.14 -19.31 -0.96
C THR A 118 -1.13 -19.83 -1.60
N ILE A 119 -2.17 -19.02 -1.54
CA ILE A 119 -3.46 -19.32 -2.19
C ILE A 119 -3.79 -18.22 -3.19
N LEU A 120 -4.43 -18.61 -4.28
CA LEU A 120 -5.03 -17.69 -5.22
C LEU A 120 -6.56 -17.76 -5.00
N PRO A 121 -7.20 -16.64 -4.57
CA PRO A 121 -8.64 -16.59 -4.53
C PRO A 121 -9.19 -16.85 -5.93
N SER A 122 -10.04 -17.85 -6.07
CA SER A 122 -10.62 -18.13 -7.39
C SER A 122 -11.69 -17.10 -7.69
N SER A 123 -11.36 -16.10 -8.51
CA SER A 123 -12.36 -15.26 -9.18
C SER A 123 -13.27 -16.04 -10.14
N ALA A 124 -13.12 -17.37 -10.19
CA ALA A 124 -13.83 -18.28 -11.08
C ALA A 124 -15.27 -18.63 -10.65
N GLY A 125 -15.74 -18.10 -9.52
CA GLY A 125 -17.17 -17.90 -9.38
C GLY A 125 -17.49 -16.60 -10.09
N GLY A 126 -17.55 -16.63 -11.42
CA GLY A 126 -17.92 -15.44 -12.21
C GLY A 126 -19.08 -14.78 -11.49
N ASP A 127 -18.87 -13.52 -11.10
CA ASP A 127 -19.92 -12.66 -10.59
C ASP A 127 -21.09 -12.78 -11.56
N ILE A 128 -22.06 -13.62 -11.18
CA ILE A 128 -23.31 -13.78 -11.91
C ILE A 128 -23.95 -12.39 -12.04
N PHE A 129 -23.66 -11.53 -11.07
CA PHE A 129 -24.07 -10.13 -11.03
C PHE A 129 -23.13 -9.18 -11.80
N GLY A 130 -21.88 -9.58 -12.08
CA GLY A 130 -20.92 -8.76 -12.84
C GLY A 130 -21.19 -8.73 -14.34
N THR A 131 -21.86 -9.77 -14.87
CA THR A 131 -22.10 -9.91 -16.32
C THR A 131 -23.47 -9.40 -16.75
N VAL A 132 -24.46 -9.37 -15.85
CA VAL A 132 -25.85 -9.03 -16.20
C VAL A 132 -26.23 -7.59 -15.81
N GLY A 133 -25.66 -7.08 -14.72
CA GLY A 133 -25.93 -5.70 -14.31
C GLY A 133 -24.73 -4.78 -14.60
N GLY A 134 -24.76 -3.99 -15.66
CA GLY A 134 -23.73 -3.05 -16.08
C GLY A 134 -23.19 -2.05 -15.00
N GLY A 135 -23.34 -2.37 -13.71
CA GLY A 135 -22.96 -1.53 -12.58
C GLY A 135 -21.61 -1.85 -11.94
N THR A 136 -21.13 -3.11 -11.98
CA THR A 136 -19.86 -3.47 -11.34
C THR A 136 -18.64 -3.04 -12.14
N GLY A 137 -18.77 -2.89 -13.47
CA GLY A 137 -17.73 -2.27 -14.30
C GLY A 137 -17.42 -0.83 -13.91
N ALA A 138 -18.40 -0.09 -13.38
CA ALA A 138 -18.18 1.27 -12.89
C ALA A 138 -17.44 1.32 -11.54
N LEU A 139 -17.61 0.33 -10.67
CA LEU A 139 -16.91 0.23 -9.38
C LEU A 139 -15.43 -0.15 -9.54
N SER A 140 -15.10 -0.98 -10.52
CA SER A 140 -13.70 -1.30 -10.84
C SER A 140 -12.96 -0.10 -11.46
N LEU A 141 -13.68 0.79 -12.15
CA LEU A 141 -13.15 2.03 -12.73
C LEU A 141 -12.84 3.12 -11.67
N ILE A 142 -13.45 3.06 -10.49
CA ILE A 142 -13.25 4.06 -9.42
C ILE A 142 -12.03 3.70 -8.54
N GLY A 143 -11.33 2.59 -8.81
CA GLY A 143 -10.08 2.24 -8.11
C GLY A 143 -10.26 1.92 -6.61
N LEU A 144 -11.46 1.60 -6.17
CA LEU A 144 -11.76 1.18 -4.80
C LEU A 144 -11.55 -0.32 -4.64
N GLY A 145 -10.28 -0.74 -4.66
CA GLY A 145 -9.89 -2.03 -4.16
C GLY A 145 -9.28 -2.97 -5.19
N ASN A 146 -7.95 -3.03 -5.21
CA ASN A 146 -7.17 -4.07 -5.90
C ASN A 146 -7.25 -5.45 -5.22
N THR A 147 -8.02 -5.58 -4.14
CA THR A 147 -8.25 -6.87 -3.47
C THR A 147 -9.64 -7.34 -3.80
N SER A 148 -9.75 -8.52 -4.40
CA SER A 148 -11.05 -9.16 -4.62
C SER A 148 -11.77 -9.33 -3.28
N GLU A 149 -13.10 -9.27 -3.29
CA GLU A 149 -13.93 -9.48 -2.10
C GLU A 149 -13.62 -10.82 -1.41
N GLU A 150 -13.31 -11.84 -2.19
CA GLU A 150 -12.87 -13.15 -1.70
C GLU A 150 -11.55 -13.04 -0.92
N THR A 151 -10.58 -12.25 -1.39
CA THR A 151 -9.31 -12.02 -0.66
C THR A 151 -9.58 -11.42 0.72
N ASN A 152 -10.47 -10.43 0.81
CA ASN A 152 -10.86 -9.82 2.08
C ASN A 152 -11.56 -10.82 3.02
N ASN A 153 -12.40 -11.70 2.47
CA ASN A 153 -13.02 -12.79 3.24
C ASN A 153 -11.98 -13.75 3.79
N TYR A 154 -10.99 -14.17 3.00
CA TYR A 154 -9.91 -15.03 3.48
C TYR A 154 -9.05 -14.36 4.54
N ILE A 155 -8.70 -13.09 4.37
CA ILE A 155 -7.98 -12.30 5.38
C ILE A 155 -8.79 -12.23 6.68
N SER A 156 -10.11 -12.03 6.59
CA SER A 156 -11.00 -11.99 7.75
C SER A 156 -11.07 -13.32 8.47
N ILE A 157 -11.09 -14.45 7.75
CA ILE A 157 -11.04 -15.79 8.33
C ILE A 157 -9.71 -16.03 9.03
N LEU A 158 -8.59 -15.71 8.37
CA LEU A 158 -7.23 -15.87 8.89
C LEU A 158 -6.99 -15.02 10.15
N ASN A 159 -7.57 -13.84 10.22
CA ASN A 159 -7.50 -12.95 11.39
C ASN A 159 -8.55 -13.28 12.46
N SER A 160 -9.43 -14.26 12.22
CA SER A 160 -10.50 -14.55 13.16
C SER A 160 -9.97 -15.11 14.48
N ARG A 161 -10.54 -14.65 15.59
CA ARG A 161 -10.25 -15.17 16.94
C ARG A 161 -10.47 -16.68 17.02
N ARG A 162 -11.53 -17.20 16.38
CA ARG A 162 -11.85 -18.63 16.33
C ARG A 162 -10.71 -19.47 15.75
N LEU A 163 -10.10 -19.04 14.65
CA LEU A 163 -8.97 -19.75 14.05
C LEU A 163 -7.76 -19.75 14.97
N ARG A 164 -7.44 -18.57 15.55
CA ARG A 164 -6.32 -18.43 16.50
C ARG A 164 -6.50 -19.30 17.74
N GLU A 165 -7.68 -19.31 18.34
CA GLU A 165 -8.01 -20.18 19.47
C GLU A 165 -7.87 -21.66 19.11
N ARG A 166 -8.30 -22.06 17.90
CA ARG A 166 -8.12 -23.42 17.40
C ARG A 166 -6.64 -23.81 17.32
N ILE A 167 -5.77 -22.93 16.85
CA ILE A 167 -4.31 -23.16 16.79
C ILE A 167 -3.74 -23.28 18.21
N ILE A 168 -4.15 -22.39 19.11
CA ILE A 168 -3.69 -22.36 20.50
C ILE A 168 -4.03 -23.69 21.20
N ASP A 169 -5.25 -24.19 21.03
CA ASP A 169 -5.72 -25.39 21.69
C ASP A 169 -5.06 -26.65 21.10
N GLU A 170 -4.97 -26.77 19.77
CA GLU A 170 -4.40 -27.94 19.09
C GLU A 170 -2.91 -28.13 19.40
N PHE A 171 -2.16 -27.03 19.49
CA PHE A 171 -0.71 -27.07 19.75
C PHE A 171 -0.33 -26.75 21.19
N ASN A 172 -1.30 -26.57 22.10
CA ASN A 172 -1.11 -26.21 23.50
C ASN A 172 -0.15 -25.01 23.68
N LEU A 173 -0.40 -23.93 22.92
CA LEU A 173 0.50 -22.78 22.88
C LEU A 173 0.56 -22.03 24.20
N ARG A 174 -0.47 -22.11 25.06
CA ARG A 174 -0.46 -21.52 26.42
C ARG A 174 0.75 -22.01 27.23
N SER A 175 0.96 -23.32 27.24
CA SER A 175 2.11 -23.92 27.94
C SER A 175 3.45 -23.56 27.29
N LEU A 176 3.47 -23.41 25.97
CA LEU A 176 4.69 -23.11 25.22
C LEU A 176 5.15 -21.65 25.34
N TYR A 177 4.20 -20.74 25.38
CA TYR A 177 4.46 -19.30 25.52
C TYR A 177 4.60 -18.88 27.00
N GLY A 178 4.15 -19.74 27.94
CA GLY A 178 4.22 -19.49 29.38
C GLY A 178 3.30 -18.33 29.82
N ALA A 179 2.22 -18.09 29.07
CA ALA A 179 1.23 -17.07 29.36
C ALA A 179 0.00 -17.70 30.03
N GLU A 180 -0.49 -17.06 31.10
CA GLU A 180 -1.68 -17.52 31.83
C GLU A 180 -2.97 -17.07 31.16
N GLU A 181 -3.00 -15.83 30.63
CA GLU A 181 -4.15 -15.24 29.95
C GLU A 181 -4.17 -15.60 28.47
N ILE A 182 -5.37 -15.86 27.95
CA ILE A 182 -5.53 -16.24 26.53
C ILE A 182 -5.22 -15.07 25.60
N GLU A 183 -5.48 -13.86 26.04
CA GLU A 183 -5.22 -12.62 25.33
C GLU A 183 -3.72 -12.49 25.01
N ASP A 184 -2.86 -12.73 25.98
CA ASP A 184 -1.39 -12.69 25.80
C ASP A 184 -0.91 -13.74 24.79
N VAL A 185 -1.55 -14.91 24.79
CA VAL A 185 -1.22 -15.97 23.83
C VAL A 185 -1.68 -15.60 22.42
N LEU A 186 -2.86 -14.97 22.28
CA LEU A 186 -3.39 -14.46 21.02
C LEU A 186 -2.48 -13.39 20.42
N ASP A 187 -2.05 -12.42 21.25
CA ASP A 187 -1.16 -11.35 20.81
C ASP A 187 0.21 -11.89 20.37
N GLN A 188 0.76 -12.87 21.12
CA GLN A 188 2.00 -13.54 20.72
C GLN A 188 1.85 -14.35 19.42
N LEU A 189 0.72 -15.03 19.23
CA LEU A 189 0.45 -15.75 17.98
C LEU A 189 0.30 -14.78 16.81
N GLU A 190 -0.38 -13.65 17.03
CA GLU A 190 -0.49 -12.60 16.01
C GLU A 190 0.87 -12.04 15.61
N ALA A 191 1.74 -11.73 16.57
CA ALA A 191 3.11 -11.28 16.30
C ALA A 191 3.98 -12.34 15.58
N ASN A 192 3.58 -13.61 15.66
CA ASN A 192 4.24 -14.73 15.00
C ASN A 192 3.53 -15.20 13.71
N THR A 193 2.57 -14.44 13.22
CA THR A 193 1.90 -14.67 11.94
C THR A 193 2.03 -13.44 11.05
N ASP A 194 2.09 -13.66 9.74
CA ASP A 194 2.14 -12.60 8.74
C ASP A 194 1.25 -12.95 7.55
N ILE A 195 0.53 -11.97 7.03
CA ILE A 195 -0.38 -12.13 5.90
C ILE A 195 -0.01 -11.07 4.87
N GLU A 196 0.45 -11.51 3.71
CA GLU A 196 0.83 -10.64 2.61
C GLU A 196 -0.08 -10.93 1.40
N VAL A 197 -0.49 -9.87 0.71
CA VAL A 197 -1.21 -9.97 -0.56
C VAL A 197 -0.30 -9.44 -1.65
N SER A 198 -0.05 -10.27 -2.67
CA SER A 198 0.77 -9.85 -3.81
C SER A 198 -0.02 -8.93 -4.73
N ASP A 199 0.69 -8.21 -5.60
CA ASP A 199 0.08 -7.32 -6.62
C ASP A 199 -0.83 -8.11 -7.59
N GLU A 200 -0.56 -9.41 -7.77
CA GLU A 200 -1.37 -10.31 -8.59
C GLU A 200 -2.60 -10.88 -7.85
N GLY A 201 -2.82 -10.48 -6.60
CA GLY A 201 -3.95 -10.91 -5.78
C GLY A 201 -3.78 -12.26 -5.08
N ALA A 202 -2.59 -12.88 -5.15
CA ALA A 202 -2.30 -14.08 -4.38
C ALA A 202 -2.09 -13.73 -2.89
N LEU A 203 -2.66 -14.53 -1.99
CA LEU A 203 -2.55 -14.34 -0.55
C LEU A 203 -1.54 -15.35 0.00
N MET A 204 -0.49 -14.82 0.62
CA MET A 204 0.53 -15.59 1.31
C MET A 204 0.33 -15.48 2.82
N PHE A 205 0.22 -16.60 3.49
CA PHE A 205 0.19 -16.72 4.95
C PHE A 205 1.52 -17.29 5.42
N VAL A 206 2.12 -16.66 6.42
CA VAL A 206 3.38 -17.10 7.02
C VAL A 206 3.19 -17.25 8.53
N ILE A 207 3.64 -18.37 9.08
CA ILE A 207 3.67 -18.59 10.52
C ILE A 207 5.09 -18.89 10.99
N TYR A 208 5.47 -18.34 12.13
CA TYR A 208 6.80 -18.49 12.71
C TYR A 208 6.72 -19.30 13.99
N ASP A 209 7.61 -20.30 14.13
CA ASP A 209 7.74 -21.09 15.35
C ASP A 209 9.21 -21.48 15.60
N ARG A 210 9.52 -21.83 16.86
CA ARG A 210 10.85 -22.33 17.24
C ARG A 210 11.12 -23.76 16.80
N ASN A 211 10.06 -24.53 16.52
CA ASN A 211 10.15 -25.89 16.04
C ASN A 211 9.67 -25.98 14.58
N SER A 212 10.56 -26.42 13.69
CA SER A 212 10.28 -26.49 12.25
C SER A 212 9.13 -27.41 11.87
N ILE A 213 9.00 -28.55 12.58
CA ILE A 213 7.93 -29.53 12.33
C ILE A 213 6.57 -28.99 12.79
N ARG A 214 6.54 -28.37 13.99
CA ARG A 214 5.33 -27.75 14.52
C ARG A 214 4.89 -26.57 13.65
N CYS A 215 5.83 -25.75 13.19
CA CYS A 215 5.59 -24.64 12.28
C CYS A 215 4.82 -25.10 11.02
N LYS A 216 5.26 -26.18 10.37
CA LYS A 216 4.56 -26.76 9.24
C LYS A 216 3.15 -27.24 9.62
N LYS A 217 3.02 -28.00 10.72
CA LYS A 217 1.71 -28.51 11.17
C LYS A 217 0.72 -27.41 11.48
N MET A 218 1.18 -26.29 12.05
CA MET A 218 0.35 -25.11 12.29
C MET A 218 -0.12 -24.50 10.97
N ALA A 219 0.76 -24.35 9.99
CA ALA A 219 0.40 -23.86 8.67
C ALA A 219 -0.57 -24.80 7.93
N ASP A 220 -0.39 -26.14 8.05
CA ASP A 220 -1.33 -27.13 7.50
C ASP A 220 -2.72 -26.99 8.14
N LEU A 221 -2.78 -26.84 9.48
CA LEU A 221 -4.05 -26.64 10.20
C LEU A 221 -4.76 -25.37 9.73
N VAL A 222 -4.03 -24.28 9.61
CA VAL A 222 -4.61 -23.02 9.14
C VAL A 222 -5.19 -23.15 7.74
N LEU A 223 -4.47 -23.81 6.82
CA LEU A 223 -4.93 -24.05 5.45
C LEU A 223 -6.19 -24.92 5.41
N ASP A 224 -6.24 -26.00 6.21
CA ASP A 224 -7.38 -26.88 6.32
C ASP A 224 -8.61 -26.19 6.92
N GLU A 225 -8.44 -25.46 8.01
CA GLU A 225 -9.53 -24.69 8.65
C GLU A 225 -10.01 -23.53 7.76
N LEU A 226 -9.11 -22.89 7.00
CA LEU A 226 -9.48 -21.89 6.01
C LEU A 226 -10.38 -22.51 4.92
N GLY A 227 -9.98 -23.67 4.39
CA GLY A 227 -10.79 -24.41 3.41
C GLY A 227 -12.16 -24.76 3.94
N LYS A 228 -12.25 -25.39 5.13
CA LYS A 228 -13.52 -25.76 5.77
C LYS A 228 -14.41 -24.56 6.04
N THR A 229 -13.84 -23.48 6.58
CA THR A 229 -14.61 -22.26 6.90
C THR A 229 -15.11 -21.59 5.63
N SER A 230 -14.32 -21.58 4.57
CA SER A 230 -14.72 -21.04 3.27
C SER A 230 -15.89 -21.81 2.67
N ILE A 231 -15.85 -23.15 2.69
CA ILE A 231 -16.96 -24.01 2.23
C ILE A 231 -18.21 -23.74 3.06
N ASP A 232 -18.11 -23.75 4.40
CA ASP A 232 -19.26 -23.54 5.30
C ASP A 232 -19.93 -22.17 5.06
N LEU A 233 -19.14 -21.12 4.87
CA LEU A 233 -19.67 -19.78 4.55
C LEU A 233 -20.37 -19.75 3.19
N LYS A 234 -19.77 -20.34 2.15
CA LYS A 234 -20.37 -20.39 0.80
C LYS A 234 -21.64 -21.22 0.78
N THR A 235 -21.65 -22.38 1.44
CA THR A 235 -22.85 -23.23 1.57
C THR A 235 -23.98 -22.51 2.32
N LYS A 236 -23.68 -21.89 3.45
CA LYS A 236 -24.68 -21.11 4.21
C LYS A 236 -25.26 -19.94 3.40
N THR A 237 -24.42 -19.28 2.63
CA THR A 237 -24.86 -18.21 1.74
C THR A 237 -25.71 -18.75 0.61
N GLY A 238 -25.31 -19.86 -0.02
CA GLY A 238 -26.09 -20.55 -1.07
C GLY A 238 -27.49 -20.95 -0.57
N ILE A 239 -27.57 -21.60 0.59
CA ILE A 239 -28.85 -21.99 1.21
C ILE A 239 -29.75 -20.76 1.47
N ARG A 240 -29.16 -19.68 1.97
CA ARG A 240 -29.95 -18.46 2.28
C ARG A 240 -30.48 -17.82 1.02
N ASN A 241 -29.65 -17.71 -0.03
CA ASN A 241 -30.06 -17.18 -1.33
C ASN A 241 -31.12 -18.03 -1.98
N GLN A 242 -30.94 -19.34 -1.99
CA GLN A 242 -31.92 -20.28 -2.51
C GLN A 242 -33.28 -20.10 -1.83
N LYS A 243 -33.32 -20.05 -0.49
CA LYS A 243 -34.56 -19.84 0.27
C LYS A 243 -35.22 -18.51 -0.04
N PHE A 244 -34.43 -17.44 -0.16
CA PHE A 244 -34.96 -16.11 -0.52
C PHE A 244 -35.57 -16.11 -1.92
N ILE A 245 -34.85 -16.66 -2.90
CA ILE A 245 -35.32 -16.71 -4.29
C ILE A 245 -36.57 -17.60 -4.38
N LEU A 246 -36.58 -18.74 -3.72
CA LEU A 246 -37.73 -19.66 -3.71
C LEU A 246 -38.98 -18.97 -3.13
N ALA A 247 -38.83 -18.32 -1.98
CA ALA A 247 -39.96 -17.58 -1.38
C ALA A 247 -40.51 -16.46 -2.31
N ARG A 248 -39.59 -15.81 -3.06
CA ARG A 248 -40.02 -14.79 -4.03
C ARG A 248 -40.74 -15.41 -5.23
N ILE A 249 -40.25 -16.56 -5.73
CA ILE A 249 -40.94 -17.31 -6.81
C ILE A 249 -42.34 -17.72 -6.37
N GLU A 250 -42.50 -18.33 -5.17
CA GLU A 250 -43.79 -18.75 -4.65
C GLU A 250 -44.78 -17.57 -4.52
N SER A 251 -44.31 -16.40 -4.04
CA SER A 251 -45.11 -15.18 -3.97
C SER A 251 -45.57 -14.73 -5.37
N LEU A 252 -44.62 -14.63 -6.32
CA LEU A 252 -44.94 -14.18 -7.68
C LEU A 252 -45.82 -15.14 -8.43
N GLU A 253 -45.68 -16.48 -8.25
CA GLU A 253 -46.61 -17.45 -8.84
C GLU A 253 -48.03 -17.29 -8.31
N SER A 254 -48.16 -16.98 -7.00
CA SER A 254 -49.49 -16.69 -6.42
C SER A 254 -50.09 -15.41 -6.98
N GLU A 255 -49.30 -14.34 -7.06
CA GLU A 255 -49.73 -13.05 -7.64
C GLU A 255 -50.08 -13.16 -9.12
N LEU A 256 -49.30 -13.94 -9.88
CA LEU A 256 -49.55 -14.20 -11.29
C LEU A 256 -50.88 -14.93 -11.49
N ARG A 257 -51.14 -16.02 -10.74
CA ARG A 257 -52.41 -16.75 -10.80
C ARG A 257 -53.63 -15.87 -10.45
N GLU A 258 -53.49 -14.98 -9.46
CA GLU A 258 -54.53 -14.04 -9.08
C GLU A 258 -54.79 -13.03 -10.20
N SER A 259 -53.71 -12.47 -10.78
CA SER A 259 -53.83 -11.51 -11.89
C SER A 259 -54.40 -12.16 -13.16
N GLU A 260 -54.01 -13.41 -13.48
CA GLU A 260 -54.56 -14.18 -14.60
C GLU A 260 -56.08 -14.47 -14.42
N ASN A 261 -56.48 -14.88 -13.21
CA ASN A 261 -57.87 -15.10 -12.87
C ASN A 261 -58.69 -13.80 -12.97
N SER A 262 -58.13 -12.70 -12.45
CA SER A 262 -58.78 -11.38 -12.51
C SER A 262 -58.93 -10.92 -13.95
N LEU A 263 -57.94 -11.10 -14.80
CA LEU A 263 -58.01 -10.78 -16.21
C LEU A 263 -59.01 -11.65 -16.95
N ARG A 264 -59.05 -12.97 -16.66
CA ARG A 264 -60.05 -13.88 -17.22
C ARG A 264 -61.48 -13.48 -16.88
N ASP A 265 -61.76 -13.21 -15.61
CA ASP A 265 -63.07 -12.83 -15.12
C ASP A 265 -63.52 -11.47 -15.69
N PHE A 266 -62.58 -10.52 -15.82
CA PHE A 266 -62.79 -9.25 -16.48
C PHE A 266 -63.13 -9.41 -17.95
N THR A 267 -62.41 -10.25 -18.69
CA THR A 267 -62.62 -10.53 -20.11
C THR A 267 -63.98 -11.18 -20.36
N LEU A 268 -64.37 -12.15 -19.54
CA LEU A 268 -65.68 -12.82 -19.61
C LEU A 268 -66.83 -11.84 -19.33
N LYS A 269 -66.65 -10.98 -18.32
CA LYS A 269 -67.71 -10.01 -17.91
C LYS A 269 -67.96 -8.92 -18.96
N HIS A 270 -66.89 -8.48 -19.64
CA HIS A 270 -66.97 -7.34 -20.55
C HIS A 270 -66.90 -7.72 -22.04
N ASN A 271 -66.82 -9.03 -22.38
CA ASN A 271 -66.67 -9.53 -23.76
C ASN A 271 -65.47 -8.88 -24.49
N ALA A 272 -64.38 -8.63 -23.75
CA ALA A 272 -63.20 -7.88 -24.18
C ALA A 272 -62.14 -8.81 -24.75
N TYR A 273 -62.28 -9.27 -25.99
CA TYR A 273 -61.38 -10.25 -26.61
C TYR A 273 -60.25 -9.65 -27.46
N GLU A 274 -60.36 -8.38 -27.87
CA GLU A 274 -59.36 -7.70 -28.68
C GLU A 274 -59.11 -6.27 -28.21
N PHE A 275 -57.92 -5.98 -27.72
CA PHE A 275 -57.45 -4.63 -27.42
C PHE A 275 -56.16 -4.31 -28.17
N PRO A 276 -55.88 -3.02 -28.52
CA PRO A 276 -54.78 -2.64 -29.37
C PRO A 276 -53.41 -2.94 -28.78
N ILE A 277 -52.49 -3.39 -29.63
CA ILE A 277 -51.11 -3.85 -29.36
C ILE A 277 -50.16 -2.70 -28.91
N GLN A 278 -50.59 -1.43 -28.96
CA GLN A 278 -49.76 -0.24 -28.68
C GLN A 278 -49.22 -0.10 -27.24
N LEU A 279 -49.69 -0.94 -26.34
CA LEU A 279 -49.21 -0.97 -24.91
C LEU A 279 -47.90 -1.70 -24.70
N THR A 280 -47.43 -2.49 -25.64
CA THR A 280 -46.34 -3.45 -25.43
C THR A 280 -44.97 -2.78 -25.17
N GLU A 281 -44.72 -1.64 -25.83
CA GLU A 281 -43.38 -0.99 -25.73
C GLU A 281 -43.19 -0.26 -24.40
N SER A 282 -44.26 0.35 -23.90
CA SER A 282 -44.23 1.07 -22.62
C SER A 282 -44.23 0.14 -21.41
N VAL A 283 -44.89 -1.01 -21.52
CA VAL A 283 -44.82 -2.09 -20.53
C VAL A 283 -43.39 -2.67 -20.48
N GLY A 284 -42.68 -2.73 -21.63
CA GLY A 284 -41.30 -3.22 -21.69
C GLY A 284 -40.32 -2.43 -20.81
N GLN A 285 -40.48 -1.11 -20.69
CA GLN A 285 -39.65 -0.29 -19.81
C GLN A 285 -39.91 -0.61 -18.32
N LEU A 286 -41.18 -0.79 -17.94
CA LEU A 286 -41.55 -1.20 -16.58
C LEU A 286 -41.02 -2.59 -16.25
N ILE A 287 -41.17 -3.56 -17.17
CA ILE A 287 -40.63 -4.91 -17.02
C ILE A 287 -39.11 -4.84 -16.80
N GLY A 288 -38.37 -4.11 -17.67
CA GLY A 288 -36.93 -3.96 -17.55
C GLY A 288 -36.49 -3.36 -16.21
N LEU A 289 -37.28 -2.42 -15.67
CA LEU A 289 -36.94 -1.80 -14.38
C LEU A 289 -37.27 -2.74 -13.19
N GLU A 290 -38.38 -3.51 -13.26
CA GLU A 290 -38.75 -4.52 -12.26
C GLU A 290 -37.70 -5.66 -12.19
N VAL A 291 -37.25 -6.15 -13.35
CA VAL A 291 -36.16 -7.16 -13.41
C VAL A 291 -34.88 -6.61 -12.78
N LYS A 292 -34.48 -5.37 -13.13
CA LYS A 292 -33.30 -4.74 -12.52
C LYS A 292 -33.47 -4.55 -11.01
N LEU A 293 -34.66 -4.21 -10.53
CA LEU A 293 -34.92 -4.12 -9.10
C LEU A 293 -34.77 -5.49 -8.42
N ALA A 294 -35.33 -6.55 -9.02
CA ALA A 294 -35.17 -7.91 -8.51
C ALA A 294 -33.71 -8.34 -8.45
N GLU A 295 -32.92 -8.04 -9.49
CA GLU A 295 -31.46 -8.23 -9.48
C GLU A 295 -30.79 -7.50 -8.31
N ALA A 296 -31.08 -6.21 -8.15
CA ALA A 296 -30.50 -5.38 -7.08
C ALA A 296 -30.93 -5.84 -5.68
N GLU A 297 -32.16 -6.34 -5.51
CA GLU A 297 -32.64 -6.91 -4.25
C GLU A 297 -31.89 -8.21 -3.89
N ILE A 298 -31.68 -9.10 -4.87
CA ILE A 298 -30.88 -10.32 -4.67
C ILE A 298 -29.43 -9.95 -4.33
N ALA A 299 -28.80 -9.04 -5.10
CA ALA A 299 -27.43 -8.60 -4.84
C ALA A 299 -27.28 -7.99 -3.43
N TYR A 300 -28.21 -7.15 -3.00
CA TYR A 300 -28.23 -6.58 -1.65
C TYR A 300 -28.35 -7.67 -0.58
N ASN A 301 -29.25 -8.64 -0.73
CA ASN A 301 -29.43 -9.72 0.25
C ASN A 301 -28.20 -10.63 0.36
N VAL A 302 -27.55 -10.93 -0.78
CA VAL A 302 -26.27 -11.64 -0.80
C VAL A 302 -25.20 -10.85 -0.05
N ALA A 303 -25.03 -9.56 -0.39
CA ALA A 303 -24.07 -8.69 0.26
C ALA A 303 -24.34 -8.52 1.76
N GLU A 304 -25.61 -8.36 2.18
CA GLU A 304 -25.99 -8.26 3.60
C GLU A 304 -25.66 -9.54 4.38
N SER A 305 -25.67 -10.69 3.71
CA SER A 305 -25.34 -11.98 4.35
C SER A 305 -23.84 -12.21 4.50
N THR A 306 -23.01 -11.57 3.69
CA THR A 306 -21.56 -11.83 3.59
C THR A 306 -20.73 -10.69 4.14
N LEU A 307 -21.21 -9.44 4.04
CA LEU A 307 -20.48 -8.24 4.44
C LEU A 307 -20.88 -7.75 5.83
N ASN A 308 -19.98 -7.00 6.45
CA ASN A 308 -20.30 -6.27 7.68
C ASN A 308 -21.34 -5.18 7.39
N LYS A 309 -22.25 -4.94 8.33
CA LYS A 309 -23.34 -3.92 8.20
C LYS A 309 -22.84 -2.51 7.89
N ASP A 310 -21.64 -2.20 8.33
CA ASP A 310 -20.98 -0.88 8.12
C ASP A 310 -20.11 -0.84 6.86
N SER A 311 -20.07 -1.93 6.06
CA SER A 311 -19.28 -1.98 4.84
C SER A 311 -19.70 -0.91 3.83
N PRO A 312 -18.74 -0.17 3.24
CA PRO A 312 -19.03 0.75 2.15
C PRO A 312 -19.72 0.07 0.96
N SER A 313 -19.32 -1.16 0.63
CA SER A 313 -19.91 -1.94 -0.46
C SER A 313 -21.38 -2.25 -0.20
N LEU A 314 -21.77 -2.66 1.01
CA LEU A 314 -23.18 -2.91 1.36
C LEU A 314 -24.03 -1.64 1.21
N ARG A 315 -23.44 -0.48 1.52
CA ARG A 315 -24.12 0.81 1.35
C ARG A 315 -24.40 1.12 -0.12
N VAL A 316 -23.47 0.78 -1.02
CA VAL A 316 -23.67 0.96 -2.47
C VAL A 316 -24.83 0.09 -2.99
N PHE A 317 -24.86 -1.21 -2.64
CA PHE A 317 -25.97 -2.10 -3.02
C PHE A 317 -27.33 -1.59 -2.49
N ARG A 318 -27.35 -1.08 -1.27
CA ARG A 318 -28.57 -0.47 -0.70
C ARG A 318 -29.02 0.74 -1.52
N LEU A 319 -28.11 1.66 -1.82
CA LEU A 319 -28.43 2.85 -2.60
C LEU A 319 -28.92 2.49 -4.00
N GLN A 320 -28.30 1.53 -4.67
CA GLN A 320 -28.74 1.07 -6.00
C GLN A 320 -30.16 0.50 -5.95
N LYS A 321 -30.45 -0.36 -4.97
CA LYS A 321 -31.80 -0.90 -4.77
C LYS A 321 -32.83 0.19 -4.51
N ASP A 322 -32.52 1.13 -3.62
CA ASP A 322 -33.46 2.21 -3.24
C ASP A 322 -33.68 3.19 -4.40
N GLU A 323 -32.65 3.47 -5.20
CA GLU A 323 -32.77 4.29 -6.42
C GLU A 323 -33.68 3.63 -7.45
N LEU A 324 -33.46 2.34 -7.78
CA LEU A 324 -34.33 1.59 -8.70
C LEU A 324 -35.76 1.50 -8.22
N ARG A 325 -35.96 1.33 -6.90
CA ARG A 325 -37.30 1.34 -6.29
C ARG A 325 -37.98 2.68 -6.44
N THR A 326 -37.25 3.78 -6.31
CA THR A 326 -37.78 5.14 -6.49
C THR A 326 -38.15 5.38 -7.94
N GLN A 327 -37.27 5.06 -8.88
CA GLN A 327 -37.52 5.18 -10.32
C GLN A 327 -38.75 4.35 -10.75
N LEU A 328 -38.86 3.13 -10.24
CA LEU A 328 -40.01 2.27 -10.50
C LEU A 328 -41.31 2.87 -9.96
N LYS A 329 -41.28 3.42 -8.75
CA LYS A 329 -42.45 4.08 -8.14
C LYS A 329 -42.90 5.29 -8.96
N GLU A 330 -41.95 6.13 -9.39
CA GLU A 330 -42.24 7.30 -10.22
C GLU A 330 -42.85 6.89 -11.56
N LEU A 331 -42.29 5.85 -12.19
CA LEU A 331 -42.81 5.33 -13.46
C LEU A 331 -44.19 4.71 -13.31
N LYS A 332 -44.46 3.94 -12.23
CA LYS A 332 -45.77 3.39 -11.92
C LYS A 332 -46.81 4.50 -11.65
N THR A 333 -46.44 5.52 -10.89
CA THR A 333 -47.31 6.66 -10.61
C THR A 333 -47.67 7.41 -11.90
N GLY A 334 -46.69 7.72 -12.74
CA GLY A 334 -46.91 8.35 -14.03
C GLY A 334 -47.78 7.51 -14.98
N TRP A 335 -47.67 6.17 -14.92
CA TRP A 335 -48.55 5.26 -15.64
C TRP A 335 -49.99 5.33 -15.11
N ASP A 336 -50.18 5.23 -13.81
CA ASP A 336 -51.50 5.21 -13.17
C ASP A 336 -52.22 6.53 -13.30
N GLU A 337 -51.53 7.65 -13.36
CA GLU A 337 -52.05 8.99 -13.61
C GLU A 337 -52.27 9.30 -15.11
N GLY A 338 -51.84 8.39 -16.02
CA GLY A 338 -51.93 8.58 -17.46
C GLY A 338 -51.02 9.65 -18.04
N SER A 339 -50.09 10.20 -17.21
CA SER A 339 -49.22 11.30 -17.61
C SER A 339 -48.12 10.85 -18.61
N LEU A 340 -47.75 9.58 -18.60
CA LEU A 340 -46.81 8.99 -19.54
C LEU A 340 -47.41 8.66 -20.91
N PHE A 341 -48.75 8.65 -21.01
CA PHE A 341 -49.50 8.32 -22.23
C PHE A 341 -50.62 9.30 -22.43
N PRO A 342 -50.40 10.44 -23.09
CA PRO A 342 -51.44 11.45 -23.35
C PRO A 342 -52.67 10.88 -24.05
N ASN A 343 -52.49 9.81 -24.84
CA ASN A 343 -53.57 9.14 -25.54
C ASN A 343 -54.37 8.16 -24.66
N LEU A 344 -53.87 7.77 -23.49
CA LEU A 344 -54.56 6.89 -22.54
C LEU A 344 -55.41 7.66 -21.52
N SER A 345 -55.11 8.94 -21.28
CA SER A 345 -55.94 9.80 -20.41
C SER A 345 -57.38 9.99 -20.93
N GLU A 346 -57.59 9.76 -22.22
CA GLU A 346 -58.93 9.76 -22.87
C GLU A 346 -59.50 8.33 -23.07
N ALA A 347 -58.74 7.28 -22.65
CA ALA A 347 -59.19 5.91 -22.81
C ALA A 347 -60.34 5.58 -21.85
N PRO A 348 -61.28 4.75 -22.27
CA PRO A 348 -62.35 4.26 -21.37
C PRO A 348 -61.74 3.55 -20.15
N ASP A 349 -62.34 3.76 -18.96
CA ASP A 349 -61.89 3.13 -17.70
C ASP A 349 -61.68 1.61 -17.82
N MET A 350 -62.43 0.96 -18.67
CA MET A 350 -62.35 -0.46 -18.99
C MET A 350 -61.02 -0.83 -19.66
N LEU A 351 -60.51 -0.01 -20.60
CA LEU A 351 -59.25 -0.24 -21.29
C LEU A 351 -58.07 -0.06 -20.34
N LEU A 352 -58.17 0.94 -19.46
CA LEU A 352 -57.15 1.21 -18.45
C LEU A 352 -57.07 0.06 -17.42
N ALA A 353 -58.21 -0.46 -16.98
CA ALA A 353 -58.26 -1.62 -16.07
C ALA A 353 -57.63 -2.88 -16.72
N TYR A 354 -57.99 -3.17 -17.99
CA TYR A 354 -57.38 -4.26 -18.74
C TYR A 354 -55.85 -4.11 -18.86
N ALA A 355 -55.39 -2.91 -19.23
CA ALA A 355 -53.98 -2.61 -19.39
C ALA A 355 -53.19 -2.82 -18.08
N ARG A 356 -53.78 -2.42 -16.94
CA ARG A 356 -53.13 -2.65 -15.62
C ARG A 356 -53.03 -4.14 -15.30
N MET A 357 -54.04 -4.93 -15.48
CA MET A 357 -54.03 -6.37 -15.26
C MET A 357 -53.03 -7.08 -16.20
N LYS A 358 -53.01 -6.70 -17.47
CA LYS A 358 -52.08 -7.27 -18.46
C LYS A 358 -50.63 -6.92 -18.10
N ARG A 359 -50.34 -5.67 -17.70
CA ARG A 359 -49.05 -5.23 -17.22
C ARG A 359 -48.56 -6.07 -16.04
N GLU A 360 -49.40 -6.30 -15.02
CA GLU A 360 -49.04 -7.10 -13.84
C GLU A 360 -48.64 -8.54 -14.22
N ILE A 361 -49.40 -9.15 -15.13
CA ILE A 361 -49.13 -10.50 -15.63
C ILE A 361 -47.77 -10.54 -16.35
N GLU A 362 -47.54 -9.58 -17.24
CA GLU A 362 -46.29 -9.50 -18.03
C GLU A 362 -45.06 -9.25 -17.13
N ILE A 363 -45.17 -8.36 -16.14
CA ILE A 363 -44.09 -8.10 -15.16
C ILE A 363 -43.82 -9.36 -14.33
N ASN A 364 -44.85 -9.95 -13.73
CA ASN A 364 -44.66 -11.12 -12.87
C ASN A 364 -44.08 -12.31 -13.66
N SER A 365 -44.51 -12.51 -14.91
CA SER A 365 -43.96 -13.54 -15.79
C SER A 365 -42.49 -13.30 -16.12
N ALA A 366 -42.09 -12.06 -16.46
CA ALA A 366 -40.74 -11.71 -16.78
C ALA A 366 -39.78 -11.85 -15.57
N VAL A 367 -40.26 -11.44 -14.39
CA VAL A 367 -39.48 -11.60 -13.15
C VAL A 367 -39.31 -13.09 -12.79
N LEU A 368 -40.34 -13.91 -12.99
CA LEU A 368 -40.26 -15.37 -12.80
C LEU A 368 -39.25 -16.00 -13.77
N GLU A 369 -39.31 -15.63 -15.05
CA GLU A 369 -38.35 -16.09 -16.06
C GLU A 369 -36.89 -15.75 -15.67
N PHE A 370 -36.68 -14.58 -15.07
CA PHE A 370 -35.36 -14.21 -14.52
C PHE A 370 -35.01 -14.99 -13.26
N LEU A 371 -35.93 -15.23 -12.33
CA LEU A 371 -35.64 -15.86 -11.05
C LEU A 371 -35.38 -17.36 -11.12
N TYR A 372 -36.00 -18.10 -12.04
CA TYR A 372 -35.81 -19.55 -12.15
C TYR A 372 -34.35 -19.97 -12.41
N PRO A 373 -33.63 -19.37 -13.39
CA PRO A 373 -32.21 -19.64 -13.56
C PRO A 373 -31.37 -19.31 -12.31
N GLN A 374 -31.71 -18.21 -11.60
CA GLN A 374 -31.02 -17.81 -10.38
C GLN A 374 -31.22 -18.83 -9.24
N TYR A 375 -32.44 -19.37 -9.12
CA TYR A 375 -32.76 -20.42 -8.16
C TYR A 375 -31.94 -21.69 -8.43
N GLU A 376 -31.92 -22.17 -9.68
CA GLU A 376 -31.14 -23.35 -10.05
C GLU A 376 -29.63 -23.13 -9.81
N GLN A 377 -29.15 -21.93 -10.05
CA GLN A 377 -27.76 -21.58 -9.81
C GLN A 377 -27.42 -21.54 -8.31
N ALA A 378 -28.29 -20.94 -7.48
CA ALA A 378 -28.14 -20.97 -6.02
C ALA A 378 -28.17 -22.41 -5.47
N ARG A 379 -29.02 -23.28 -6.04
CA ARG A 379 -29.09 -24.69 -5.73
C ARG A 379 -27.83 -25.45 -6.12
N LEU A 380 -27.21 -25.12 -7.26
CA LEU A 380 -25.93 -25.70 -7.66
C LEU A 380 -24.79 -25.23 -6.78
N GLN A 381 -24.83 -23.99 -6.29
CA GLN A 381 -23.84 -23.46 -5.33
C GLN A 381 -23.94 -24.17 -3.98
N GLU A 382 -25.16 -24.48 -3.51
CA GLU A 382 -25.37 -25.26 -2.29
C GLU A 382 -24.78 -26.66 -2.42
N ALA A 383 -24.92 -27.31 -3.58
CA ALA A 383 -24.45 -28.68 -3.84
C ALA A 383 -22.95 -28.81 -4.11
N ARG A 384 -22.22 -27.69 -4.20
CA ARG A 384 -20.76 -27.73 -4.41
C ARG A 384 -20.01 -27.88 -3.09
N ASP A 385 -19.47 -29.07 -2.86
CA ASP A 385 -18.58 -29.40 -1.72
C ASP A 385 -17.10 -29.05 -2.00
N GLU A 386 -16.76 -28.50 -3.17
CA GLU A 386 -15.39 -28.22 -3.53
C GLU A 386 -14.92 -26.86 -2.98
N PRO A 387 -13.74 -26.84 -2.30
CA PRO A 387 -13.15 -25.59 -1.86
C PRO A 387 -12.77 -24.74 -3.08
N SER A 388 -13.21 -23.51 -3.08
CA SER A 388 -12.81 -22.52 -4.11
C SER A 388 -11.37 -22.02 -3.95
N LEU A 389 -10.61 -22.63 -3.05
CA LEU A 389 -9.22 -22.30 -2.80
C LEU A 389 -8.31 -22.94 -3.85
N GLN A 390 -7.68 -22.15 -4.68
CA GLN A 390 -6.57 -22.62 -5.51
C GLN A 390 -5.28 -22.47 -4.71
N ILE A 391 -4.74 -23.62 -4.26
CA ILE A 391 -3.49 -23.64 -3.51
C ILE A 391 -2.34 -23.60 -4.51
N LEU A 392 -1.55 -22.52 -4.49
CA LEU A 392 -0.35 -22.39 -5.31
C LEU A 392 0.83 -23.11 -4.65
N ASP A 393 1.02 -22.88 -3.34
CA ASP A 393 2.09 -23.49 -2.57
C ASP A 393 1.57 -24.09 -1.28
N PHE A 394 1.93 -25.34 -1.03
CA PHE A 394 1.63 -26.04 0.22
C PHE A 394 2.67 -25.77 1.30
N PRO A 395 2.28 -25.81 2.59
CA PRO A 395 3.22 -25.69 3.70
C PRO A 395 4.31 -26.76 3.66
N ARG A 396 5.57 -26.33 3.86
CA ARG A 396 6.73 -27.23 3.89
C ARG A 396 7.49 -27.10 5.19
N VAL A 397 8.17 -28.17 5.59
CA VAL A 397 9.07 -28.10 6.74
C VAL A 397 10.25 -27.20 6.38
N PRO A 398 10.44 -26.07 7.07
CA PRO A 398 11.51 -25.14 6.75
C PRO A 398 12.89 -25.76 7.08
N GLN A 399 13.79 -25.75 6.10
CA GLN A 399 15.18 -26.22 6.27
C GLN A 399 16.10 -25.10 6.76
N LYS A 400 15.77 -23.84 6.50
CA LYS A 400 16.54 -22.66 6.88
C LYS A 400 15.84 -21.89 7.98
N LYS A 401 16.65 -21.23 8.82
CA LYS A 401 16.17 -20.31 9.85
C LYS A 401 15.65 -19.03 9.20
N ALA A 402 14.48 -18.56 9.61
CA ALA A 402 13.86 -17.34 9.09
C ALA A 402 14.32 -16.11 9.87
N LYS A 403 14.29 -16.18 11.21
CA LYS A 403 14.67 -15.06 12.11
C LYS A 403 15.61 -15.58 13.21
N PRO A 404 16.50 -14.75 13.76
CA PRO A 404 16.91 -13.45 13.30
C PRO A 404 17.88 -13.52 12.11
N GLN A 405 17.90 -12.50 11.28
CA GLN A 405 18.91 -12.35 10.21
C GLN A 405 20.24 -11.90 10.84
N ARG A 406 21.01 -12.85 11.32
CA ARG A 406 22.24 -12.61 12.11
C ARG A 406 23.24 -11.69 11.44
N ALA A 407 23.42 -11.84 10.12
CA ALA A 407 24.32 -10.98 9.35
C ALA A 407 23.87 -9.50 9.41
N LEU A 408 22.57 -9.26 9.29
CA LEU A 408 22.01 -7.91 9.29
C LEU A 408 22.12 -7.25 10.68
N ILE A 409 21.93 -8.01 11.76
CA ILE A 409 22.13 -7.53 13.13
C ILE A 409 23.59 -7.12 13.35
N VAL A 410 24.55 -7.98 12.95
CA VAL A 410 25.97 -7.69 13.13
C VAL A 410 26.38 -6.47 12.29
N VAL A 411 26.05 -6.43 11.02
CA VAL A 411 26.38 -5.29 10.15
C VAL A 411 25.73 -4.01 10.65
N GLY A 412 24.45 -4.05 11.01
CA GLY A 412 23.73 -2.89 11.52
C GLY A 412 24.31 -2.34 12.83
N SER A 413 24.59 -3.21 13.80
CA SER A 413 25.15 -2.80 15.10
C SER A 413 26.59 -2.24 14.95
N VAL A 414 27.41 -2.84 14.11
CA VAL A 414 28.77 -2.38 13.83
C VAL A 414 28.76 -1.03 13.12
N THR A 415 27.91 -0.86 12.10
CA THR A 415 27.79 0.41 11.38
C THR A 415 27.29 1.52 12.30
N PHE A 416 26.26 1.24 13.10
CA PHE A 416 25.72 2.21 14.07
C PHE A 416 26.75 2.60 15.12
N SER A 417 27.49 1.62 15.68
CA SER A 417 28.57 1.88 16.66
C SER A 417 29.72 2.68 16.04
N PHE A 418 30.10 2.40 14.80
CA PHE A 418 31.13 3.16 14.10
C PHE A 418 30.73 4.62 13.88
N LEU A 419 29.47 4.87 13.50
CA LEU A 419 28.94 6.23 13.36
C LEU A 419 28.95 6.97 14.70
N LEU A 420 28.49 6.32 15.77
CA LEU A 420 28.51 6.91 17.12
C LEU A 420 29.92 7.19 17.62
N ALA A 421 30.85 6.26 17.44
CA ALA A 421 32.25 6.43 17.83
C ALA A 421 32.91 7.58 17.04
N SER A 422 32.66 7.66 15.74
CA SER A 422 33.18 8.74 14.89
C SER A 422 32.60 10.10 15.31
N PHE A 423 31.29 10.17 15.56
CA PHE A 423 30.64 11.37 16.06
C PHE A 423 31.19 11.82 17.43
N TRP A 424 31.39 10.88 18.34
CA TRP A 424 31.97 11.17 19.67
C TRP A 424 33.39 11.67 19.57
N VAL A 425 34.22 11.10 18.70
CA VAL A 425 35.61 11.56 18.44
C VAL A 425 35.63 12.99 17.92
N LEU A 426 34.69 13.34 17.00
CA LEU A 426 34.57 14.67 16.44
C LEU A 426 34.10 15.69 17.49
N LEU A 427 33.08 15.34 18.29
CA LEU A 427 32.60 16.18 19.40
C LEU A 427 33.68 16.48 20.40
N ARG A 428 34.41 15.44 20.84
CA ARG A 428 35.49 15.58 21.82
C ARG A 428 36.64 16.46 21.30
N ASN A 429 36.93 16.37 20.01
CA ASN A 429 37.94 17.23 19.40
C ASN A 429 37.50 18.70 19.36
N ARG A 430 36.24 19.00 19.09
CA ARG A 430 35.68 20.37 19.16
C ARG A 430 35.64 20.93 20.58
N VAL A 431 35.23 20.13 21.56
CA VAL A 431 35.12 20.55 22.95
C VAL A 431 36.54 20.83 23.55
N TRP A 432 37.55 20.11 23.13
CA TRP A 432 38.94 20.31 23.59
C TRP A 432 39.58 21.58 23.00
N LEU A 433 39.19 21.97 21.78
CA LEU A 433 39.63 23.21 21.13
C LEU A 433 38.95 24.46 21.69
N SER A 434 37.84 24.32 22.41
CA SER A 434 37.11 25.42 23.03
C SER A 434 37.39 25.63 24.52
N ALA A 435 38.25 24.82 25.16
CA ALA A 435 38.66 25.01 26.55
C ALA A 435 39.60 26.22 26.66
N PRO A 436 39.30 27.26 27.47
CA PRO A 436 40.17 28.40 27.67
C PRO A 436 41.47 27.95 28.37
N ILE A 437 42.61 28.33 27.78
CA ILE A 437 43.91 28.18 28.42
C ILE A 437 43.94 29.16 29.59
N GLU A 438 43.68 28.71 30.83
CA GLU A 438 44.04 29.43 32.04
C GLU A 438 45.54 29.64 32.07
N ARG A 439 46.01 30.85 31.67
CA ARG A 439 47.34 31.30 31.96
C ARG A 439 47.49 31.39 33.48
N LYS A 440 48.19 30.44 34.08
CA LYS A 440 48.82 30.63 35.40
C LYS A 440 49.78 31.81 35.27
N ALA A 441 49.33 33.00 35.66
CA ALA A 441 50.19 34.11 35.97
C ALA A 441 50.97 33.68 37.24
N GLY A 442 52.23 33.42 37.07
CA GLY A 442 53.14 33.15 38.20
C GLY A 442 53.32 34.38 39.04
N ALA A 443 53.09 34.23 40.33
CA ALA A 443 53.59 35.17 41.34
C ALA A 443 55.08 34.98 41.53
N ALA A 444 55.76 36.06 41.48
CA ALA A 444 57.00 36.31 42.23
C ALA A 444 56.96 37.77 42.70
#